data_0dca189a0c636b74c991918c689c2a97
#
_entry.id   0dca189a0c636b74c991918c689c2a97
#
_cell.length_a   1.000
_cell.length_b   1.000
_cell.length_c   1.000
_cell.angle_alpha   90.00
_cell.angle_beta   90.00
_cell.angle_gamma   90.00
#
_symmetry.space_group_name_H-M   'P 1'
#
loop_
_entity.id
_entity.type
_entity.pdbx_description
1 polymer ?
#
loop_
_entity_poly.entity_id
_entity_poly.type
_entity_poly.pdbx_seq_one_letter_code
_entity_poly.pdbx_strand_id
1 'polypeptide(L)'
;MTSEAEQDILSKITVAHRPKGHEIIRKGQVVSSFFIVRQGMVRAYYKKGNAEITSWFAYEGQIAVSLAALSTGKPSYETVECIEDCELLSISNNDLQALYQKHECLNTIGRKMAEEYCAILDDRAYQLQVMSAVERYKDLMEYEPEIIRRAPLSNIASFLGISQETLSRIRHQW
;
A
#
# COMPACT_ATOMS: atom_id res chain seq x y z
N MET A 1 -19.65 -1.81 -14.27
CA MET A 1 -19.45 -0.34 -14.37
C MET A 1 -20.16 0.11 -15.65
N THR A 2 -20.83 1.26 -15.66
CA THR A 2 -21.43 1.82 -16.88
C THR A 2 -20.35 2.48 -17.74
N SER A 3 -20.55 2.58 -19.07
CA SER A 3 -19.59 3.23 -19.98
C SER A 3 -19.37 4.72 -19.60
N GLU A 4 -20.39 5.40 -19.12
CA GLU A 4 -20.27 6.78 -18.64
C GLU A 4 -19.40 6.91 -17.39
N ALA A 5 -19.62 6.05 -16.39
CA ALA A 5 -18.81 6.03 -15.17
C ALA A 5 -17.34 5.72 -15.46
N GLU A 6 -17.07 4.87 -16.44
CA GLU A 6 -15.72 4.56 -16.89
C GLU A 6 -15.02 5.76 -17.55
N GLN A 7 -15.72 6.45 -18.45
CA GLN A 7 -15.20 7.66 -19.09
C GLN A 7 -14.94 8.78 -18.07
N ASP A 8 -15.86 8.97 -17.14
CA ASP A 8 -15.74 10.01 -16.11
C ASP A 8 -14.53 9.76 -15.19
N ILE A 9 -14.35 8.53 -14.69
CA ILE A 9 -13.19 8.21 -13.82
C ILE A 9 -11.88 8.33 -14.61
N LEU A 10 -11.82 7.86 -15.85
CA LEU A 10 -10.64 7.96 -16.69
C LEU A 10 -10.25 9.41 -16.98
N SER A 11 -11.23 10.31 -17.11
CA SER A 11 -11.00 11.74 -17.32
C SER A 11 -10.35 12.46 -16.13
N LYS A 12 -10.44 11.87 -14.93
CA LYS A 12 -9.90 12.42 -13.67
C LYS A 12 -8.60 11.79 -13.23
N ILE A 13 -8.23 10.66 -13.83
CA ILE A 13 -6.97 9.99 -13.51
C ILE A 13 -5.81 10.71 -14.19
N THR A 14 -4.76 10.93 -13.41
CA THR A 14 -3.47 11.40 -13.91
C THR A 14 -2.42 10.31 -13.75
N VAL A 15 -1.44 10.30 -14.66
CA VAL A 15 -0.32 9.35 -14.64
C VAL A 15 0.94 10.09 -14.24
N ALA A 16 1.70 9.55 -13.30
CA ALA A 16 2.95 10.14 -12.86
C ALA A 16 4.05 9.09 -12.74
N HIS A 17 5.18 9.34 -13.39
CA HIS A 17 6.40 8.55 -13.23
C HIS A 17 7.19 9.06 -12.03
N ARG A 18 7.63 8.15 -11.17
CA ARG A 18 8.41 8.45 -9.96
C ARG A 18 9.60 7.51 -9.88
N PRO A 19 10.81 8.04 -9.69
CA PRO A 19 11.99 7.20 -9.56
C PRO A 19 12.00 6.48 -8.20
N LYS A 20 12.74 5.40 -8.11
CA LYS A 20 13.07 4.73 -6.85
C LYS A 20 13.54 5.74 -5.81
N GLY A 21 13.06 5.58 -4.57
CA GLY A 21 13.35 6.47 -3.44
C GLY A 21 12.47 7.73 -3.38
N HIS A 22 11.57 7.94 -4.34
CA HIS A 22 10.65 9.08 -4.28
C HIS A 22 9.56 8.83 -3.24
N GLU A 23 9.40 9.76 -2.31
CA GLU A 23 8.32 9.75 -1.33
C GLU A 23 7.04 10.33 -1.94
N ILE A 24 6.03 9.51 -2.20
CA ILE A 24 4.72 9.94 -2.72
C ILE A 24 3.83 10.53 -1.63
N ILE A 25 4.01 10.08 -0.39
CA ILE A 25 3.38 10.63 0.82
C ILE A 25 4.47 10.74 1.88
N ARG A 26 4.58 11.91 2.52
CA ARG A 26 5.52 12.13 3.63
C ARG A 26 4.80 12.14 4.96
N LYS A 27 5.43 11.58 6.00
CA LYS A 27 4.97 11.76 7.38
C LYS A 27 4.73 13.23 7.67
N GLY A 28 3.58 13.57 8.25
CA GLY A 28 3.16 14.95 8.56
C GLY A 28 2.45 15.67 7.42
N GLN A 29 2.38 15.09 6.22
CA GLN A 29 1.67 15.66 5.08
C GLN A 29 0.18 15.31 5.16
N VAL A 30 -0.68 16.27 4.79
CA VAL A 30 -2.10 16.00 4.53
C VAL A 30 -2.23 15.33 3.17
N VAL A 31 -2.89 14.17 3.15
CA VAL A 31 -3.09 13.38 1.93
C VAL A 31 -4.37 13.85 1.23
N SER A 32 -4.25 14.21 -0.04
CA SER A 32 -5.36 14.72 -0.84
C SER A 32 -5.68 13.88 -2.08
N SER A 33 -4.90 12.85 -2.34
CA SER A 33 -5.03 12.03 -3.54
C SER A 33 -4.94 10.54 -3.21
N PHE A 34 -5.65 9.77 -4.02
CA PHE A 34 -5.64 8.33 -4.03
C PHE A 34 -4.69 7.85 -5.13
N PHE A 35 -3.87 6.86 -4.86
CA PHE A 35 -2.89 6.32 -5.81
C PHE A 35 -3.13 4.82 -6.05
N ILE A 36 -2.89 4.39 -7.29
CA ILE A 36 -2.83 2.98 -7.68
C ILE A 36 -1.50 2.75 -8.39
N VAL A 37 -0.80 1.69 -8.06
CA VAL A 37 0.45 1.32 -8.73
C VAL A 37 0.10 0.70 -10.08
N ARG A 38 0.50 1.35 -11.18
CA ARG A 38 0.38 0.80 -12.53
C ARG A 38 1.58 -0.07 -12.87
N GLN A 39 2.78 0.38 -12.43
CA GLN A 39 4.03 -0.34 -12.59
C GLN A 39 4.96 -0.01 -11.42
N GLY A 40 5.74 -0.97 -10.95
CA GLY A 40 6.71 -0.82 -9.88
C GLY A 40 6.17 -1.29 -8.54
N MET A 41 6.88 -0.96 -7.46
CA MET A 41 6.51 -1.31 -6.10
C MET A 41 6.77 -0.14 -5.15
N VAL A 42 5.84 0.07 -4.24
CA VAL A 42 5.96 1.04 -3.14
C VAL A 42 5.89 0.34 -1.80
N ARG A 43 6.42 0.97 -0.77
CA ARG A 43 6.22 0.58 0.63
C ARG A 43 5.72 1.75 1.46
N ALA A 44 4.96 1.48 2.51
CA ALA A 44 4.76 2.40 3.60
C ALA A 44 5.59 2.01 4.81
N TYR A 45 6.04 3.01 5.57
CA TYR A 45 6.78 2.77 6.80
C TYR A 45 6.57 3.86 7.84
N TYR A 46 6.73 3.48 9.10
CA TYR A 46 6.80 4.39 10.24
C TYR A 46 8.25 4.59 10.67
N LYS A 47 8.58 5.77 11.21
CA LYS A 47 9.86 6.02 11.86
C LYS A 47 9.73 5.88 13.38
N LYS A 48 10.57 5.02 13.97
CA LYS A 48 10.73 4.86 15.42
C LYS A 48 12.20 5.08 15.77
N GLY A 49 12.55 6.30 16.19
CA GLY A 49 13.94 6.71 16.29
C GLY A 49 14.59 6.68 14.90
N ASN A 50 15.69 5.96 14.77
CA ASN A 50 16.41 5.76 13.50
C ASN A 50 15.92 4.55 12.70
N ALA A 51 15.00 3.74 13.24
CA ALA A 51 14.48 2.57 12.56
C ALA A 51 13.26 2.90 11.71
N GLU A 52 13.20 2.29 10.53
CA GLU A 52 12.02 2.30 9.66
C GLU A 52 11.28 0.98 9.83
N ILE A 53 10.01 1.06 10.16
CA ILE A 53 9.12 -0.10 10.34
C ILE A 53 8.17 -0.15 9.17
N THR A 54 8.40 -1.08 8.23
CA THR A 54 7.54 -1.28 7.08
C THR A 54 6.17 -1.81 7.54
N SER A 55 5.11 -1.10 7.17
CA SER A 55 3.73 -1.45 7.52
C SER A 55 3.04 -2.27 6.42
N TRP A 56 3.25 -1.89 5.16
CA TRP A 56 2.69 -2.56 3.99
C TRP A 56 3.52 -2.30 2.73
N PHE A 57 3.27 -3.12 1.72
CA PHE A 57 3.74 -2.93 0.34
C PHE A 57 2.52 -2.82 -0.59
N ALA A 58 2.72 -2.20 -1.75
CA ALA A 58 1.78 -2.26 -2.85
C ALA A 58 2.54 -2.30 -4.18
N TYR A 59 2.03 -3.10 -5.11
CA TYR A 59 2.58 -3.28 -6.44
C TYR A 59 1.44 -3.26 -7.48
N GLU A 60 1.69 -3.68 -8.70
CA GLU A 60 0.76 -3.49 -9.83
C GLU A 60 -0.70 -3.85 -9.50
N GLY A 61 -1.60 -2.90 -9.74
CA GLY A 61 -3.05 -3.03 -9.48
C GLY A 61 -3.47 -2.71 -8.06
N GLN A 62 -2.52 -2.57 -7.11
CA GLN A 62 -2.83 -2.32 -5.71
C GLN A 62 -2.84 -0.83 -5.36
N ILE A 63 -3.54 -0.51 -4.28
CA ILE A 63 -3.70 0.85 -3.76
C ILE A 63 -2.46 1.25 -2.95
N ALA A 64 -1.97 2.47 -3.18
CA ALA A 64 -0.82 3.06 -2.51
C ALA A 64 -1.21 4.39 -1.84
N VAL A 65 -1.90 4.33 -0.71
CA VAL A 65 -2.35 5.52 0.01
C VAL A 65 -2.33 5.31 1.53
N SER A 66 -2.02 6.38 2.28
CA SER A 66 -2.28 6.41 3.72
C SER A 66 -3.79 6.65 3.93
N LEU A 67 -4.57 5.56 3.95
CA LEU A 67 -6.04 5.64 3.95
C LEU A 67 -6.56 6.36 5.20
N ALA A 68 -5.94 6.14 6.37
CA ALA A 68 -6.31 6.83 7.60
C ALA A 68 -6.12 8.35 7.48
N ALA A 69 -5.04 8.82 6.85
CA ALA A 69 -4.80 10.24 6.62
C ALA A 69 -5.77 10.82 5.59
N LEU A 70 -6.01 10.10 4.48
CA LEU A 70 -6.93 10.52 3.43
C LEU A 70 -8.37 10.66 3.94
N SER A 71 -8.86 9.68 4.71
CA SER A 71 -10.24 9.65 5.19
C SER A 71 -10.51 10.62 6.34
N THR A 72 -9.52 10.88 7.20
CA THR A 72 -9.69 11.76 8.36
C THR A 72 -9.26 13.19 8.11
N GLY A 73 -8.54 13.48 7.02
CA GLY A 73 -7.93 14.78 6.74
C GLY A 73 -6.77 15.12 7.70
N LYS A 74 -6.36 14.20 8.57
CA LYS A 74 -5.22 14.41 9.49
C LYS A 74 -3.89 14.16 8.77
N PRO A 75 -2.79 14.78 9.24
CA PRO A 75 -1.46 14.50 8.70
C PRO A 75 -1.11 13.00 8.79
N SER A 76 -0.48 12.48 7.73
CA SER A 76 -0.03 11.09 7.70
C SER A 76 1.03 10.82 8.77
N TYR A 77 0.90 9.72 9.48
CA TYR A 77 1.91 9.23 10.42
C TYR A 77 2.93 8.30 9.77
N GLU A 78 2.69 7.91 8.52
CA GLU A 78 3.58 7.07 7.71
C GLU A 78 4.14 7.83 6.50
N THR A 79 5.26 7.35 5.98
CA THR A 79 5.81 7.73 4.68
C THR A 79 5.54 6.60 3.70
N VAL A 80 5.12 6.94 2.48
CA VAL A 80 4.97 6.00 1.36
C VAL A 80 6.01 6.35 0.30
N GLU A 81 6.90 5.40 -0.02
CA GLU A 81 7.99 5.60 -0.99
C GLU A 81 8.01 4.54 -2.08
N CYS A 82 8.50 4.93 -3.24
CA CYS A 82 8.78 4.04 -4.36
C CYS A 82 10.07 3.24 -4.07
N ILE A 83 9.99 1.91 -3.97
CA ILE A 83 11.19 1.05 -3.81
C ILE A 83 11.74 0.56 -5.16
N GLU A 84 11.05 0.87 -6.23
CA GLU A 84 11.44 0.71 -7.64
C GLU A 84 11.06 1.99 -8.40
N ASP A 85 11.44 2.10 -9.66
CA ASP A 85 10.87 3.11 -10.55
C ASP A 85 9.38 2.79 -10.77
N CYS A 86 8.51 3.76 -10.49
CA CYS A 86 7.07 3.55 -10.47
C CYS A 86 6.34 4.40 -11.50
N GLU A 87 5.30 3.83 -12.07
CA GLU A 87 4.23 4.55 -12.74
C GLU A 87 2.97 4.46 -11.87
N LEU A 88 2.46 5.62 -11.45
CA LEU A 88 1.34 5.75 -10.53
C LEU A 88 0.16 6.40 -11.23
N LEU A 89 -1.01 5.80 -11.09
CA LEU A 89 -2.28 6.45 -11.41
C LEU A 89 -2.73 7.21 -10.16
N SER A 90 -3.18 8.45 -10.32
CA SER A 90 -3.72 9.21 -9.19
C SER A 90 -5.01 9.93 -9.53
N ILE A 91 -5.88 10.03 -8.53
CA ILE A 91 -7.11 10.81 -8.57
C ILE A 91 -7.21 11.63 -7.29
N SER A 92 -7.67 12.89 -7.38
CA SER A 92 -7.90 13.69 -6.18
C SER A 92 -9.05 13.12 -5.35
N ASN A 93 -8.98 13.26 -4.02
CA ASN A 93 -10.07 12.83 -3.15
C ASN A 93 -11.37 13.57 -3.48
N ASN A 94 -11.28 14.85 -3.83
CA ASN A 94 -12.47 15.63 -4.21
C ASN A 94 -13.13 15.10 -5.48
N ASP A 95 -12.37 14.78 -6.52
CA ASP A 95 -12.89 14.17 -7.74
C ASP A 95 -13.49 12.80 -7.47
N LEU A 96 -12.80 11.98 -6.64
CA LEU A 96 -13.31 10.66 -6.27
C LEU A 96 -14.64 10.73 -5.51
N GLN A 97 -14.78 11.66 -4.55
CA GLN A 97 -16.03 11.87 -3.84
C GLN A 97 -17.16 12.37 -4.77
N ALA A 98 -16.85 13.27 -5.70
CA ALA A 98 -17.81 13.73 -6.71
C ALA A 98 -18.30 12.57 -7.62
N LEU A 99 -17.37 11.68 -8.00
CA LEU A 99 -17.69 10.48 -8.79
C LEU A 99 -18.57 9.50 -8.01
N TYR A 100 -18.32 9.32 -6.71
CA TYR A 100 -19.17 8.48 -5.84
C TYR A 100 -20.61 9.04 -5.72
N GLN A 101 -20.77 10.35 -5.68
CA GLN A 101 -22.09 10.99 -5.66
C GLN A 101 -22.82 10.86 -7.01
N LYS A 102 -22.08 10.94 -8.12
CA LYS A 102 -22.66 10.86 -9.46
C LYS A 102 -23.01 9.43 -9.89
N HIS A 103 -22.18 8.45 -9.50
CA HIS A 103 -22.25 7.07 -10.00
C HIS A 103 -22.36 6.06 -8.85
N GLU A 104 -23.53 5.52 -8.61
CA GLU A 104 -23.76 4.51 -7.56
C GLU A 104 -22.88 3.26 -7.72
N CYS A 105 -22.58 2.86 -8.98
CA CYS A 105 -21.70 1.73 -9.23
C CYS A 105 -20.26 1.98 -8.74
N LEU A 106 -19.74 3.20 -8.81
CA LEU A 106 -18.42 3.56 -8.27
C LEU A 106 -18.44 3.58 -6.75
N ASN A 107 -19.51 4.05 -6.13
CA ASN A 107 -19.70 3.99 -4.68
C ASN A 107 -19.69 2.53 -4.19
N THR A 108 -20.41 1.64 -4.89
CA THR A 108 -20.41 0.20 -4.59
C THR A 108 -19.02 -0.42 -4.70
N ILE A 109 -18.22 -0.06 -5.72
CA ILE A 109 -16.84 -0.51 -5.86
C ILE A 109 -15.99 0.01 -4.71
N GLY A 110 -16.06 1.31 -4.41
CA GLY A 110 -15.30 1.92 -3.32
C GLY A 110 -15.60 1.28 -1.95
N ARG A 111 -16.87 0.96 -1.68
CA ARG A 111 -17.27 0.26 -0.45
C ARG A 111 -16.64 -1.14 -0.39
N LYS A 112 -16.70 -1.92 -1.48
CA LYS A 112 -16.07 -3.26 -1.54
C LYS A 112 -14.57 -3.19 -1.31
N MET A 113 -13.88 -2.23 -1.93
CA MET A 113 -12.44 -2.02 -1.73
C MET A 113 -12.13 -1.67 -0.26
N ALA A 114 -12.97 -0.88 0.40
CA ALA A 114 -12.82 -0.58 1.82
C ALA A 114 -13.06 -1.81 2.72
N GLU A 115 -14.03 -2.65 2.39
CA GLU A 115 -14.29 -3.92 3.09
C GLU A 115 -13.10 -4.89 2.95
N GLU A 116 -12.54 -5.04 1.75
CA GLU A 116 -11.33 -5.83 1.49
C GLU A 116 -10.12 -5.28 2.27
N TYR A 117 -9.95 -3.97 2.28
CA TYR A 117 -8.88 -3.33 3.05
C TYR A 117 -9.02 -3.59 4.56
N CYS A 118 -10.25 -3.53 5.10
CA CYS A 118 -10.50 -3.89 6.49
C CYS A 118 -10.12 -5.35 6.79
N ALA A 119 -10.45 -6.28 5.89
CA ALA A 119 -10.09 -7.69 6.04
C ALA A 119 -8.56 -7.89 6.04
N ILE A 120 -7.83 -7.20 5.15
CA ILE A 120 -6.36 -7.22 5.11
C ILE A 120 -5.75 -6.68 6.42
N LEU A 121 -6.32 -5.62 7.01
CA LEU A 121 -5.84 -5.07 8.27
C LEU A 121 -6.11 -6.02 9.44
N ASP A 122 -7.27 -6.67 9.49
CA ASP A 122 -7.63 -7.66 10.51
C ASP A 122 -6.68 -8.87 10.45
N ASP A 123 -6.47 -9.42 9.24
CA ASP A 123 -5.52 -10.51 9.01
C ASP A 123 -4.10 -10.11 9.41
N ARG A 124 -3.67 -8.89 9.07
CA ARG A 124 -2.37 -8.37 9.48
C ARG A 124 -2.23 -8.27 11.00
N ALA A 125 -3.28 -7.86 11.70
CA ALA A 125 -3.28 -7.82 13.16
C ALA A 125 -3.15 -9.24 13.76
N TYR A 126 -3.88 -10.22 13.22
CA TYR A 126 -3.76 -11.63 13.60
C TYR A 126 -2.34 -12.16 13.37
N GLN A 127 -1.78 -11.96 12.19
CA GLN A 127 -0.42 -12.40 11.84
C GLN A 127 0.62 -11.88 12.85
N LEU A 128 0.55 -10.58 13.19
CA LEU A 128 1.51 -9.96 14.11
C LEU A 128 1.34 -10.42 15.56
N GLN A 129 0.12 -10.75 15.99
CA GLN A 129 -0.18 -11.12 17.38
C GLN A 129 -0.04 -12.62 17.65
N VAL A 130 -0.34 -13.47 16.67
CA VAL A 130 -0.51 -14.91 16.88
C VAL A 130 0.56 -15.73 16.19
N MET A 131 0.94 -15.38 14.95
CA MET A 131 1.83 -16.18 14.14
C MET A 131 3.30 -15.99 14.52
N SER A 132 4.07 -17.07 14.47
CA SER A 132 5.53 -17.03 14.56
C SER A 132 6.16 -16.35 13.34
N ALA A 133 7.41 -15.91 13.43
CA ALA A 133 8.15 -15.32 12.31
C ALA A 133 8.25 -16.26 11.11
N VAL A 134 8.39 -17.56 11.37
CA VAL A 134 8.48 -18.60 10.32
C VAL A 134 7.15 -18.74 9.59
N GLU A 135 6.04 -18.76 10.32
CA GLU A 135 4.69 -18.83 9.73
C GLU A 135 4.41 -17.58 8.89
N ARG A 136 4.69 -16.37 9.41
CA ARG A 136 4.52 -15.12 8.64
C ARG A 136 5.38 -15.10 7.36
N TYR A 137 6.59 -15.66 7.40
CA TYR A 137 7.43 -15.75 6.21
C TYR A 137 6.87 -16.74 5.19
N LYS A 138 6.32 -17.87 5.62
CA LYS A 138 5.65 -18.86 4.74
C LYS A 138 4.43 -18.24 4.05
N ASP A 139 3.58 -17.58 4.81
CA ASP A 139 2.41 -16.87 4.28
C ASP A 139 2.83 -15.84 3.22
N LEU A 140 3.88 -15.04 3.52
CA LEU A 140 4.37 -14.05 2.59
C LEU A 140 4.89 -14.70 1.29
N MET A 141 5.56 -15.86 1.37
CA MET A 141 6.02 -16.60 0.18
C MET A 141 4.86 -17.16 -0.64
N GLU A 142 3.80 -17.62 0.02
CA GLU A 142 2.65 -18.26 -0.62
C GLU A 142 1.72 -17.23 -1.28
N TYR A 143 1.39 -16.16 -0.56
CA TYR A 143 0.35 -15.21 -0.98
C TYR A 143 0.89 -13.93 -1.61
N GLU A 144 2.14 -13.54 -1.33
CA GLU A 144 2.75 -12.30 -1.80
C GLU A 144 4.18 -12.52 -2.36
N PRO A 145 4.38 -13.46 -3.29
CA PRO A 145 5.71 -13.82 -3.81
C PRO A 145 6.44 -12.65 -4.48
N GLU A 146 5.70 -11.66 -5.00
CA GLU A 146 6.27 -10.45 -5.59
C GLU A 146 7.06 -9.62 -4.57
N ILE A 147 6.59 -9.55 -3.33
CA ILE A 147 7.32 -8.87 -2.25
C ILE A 147 8.65 -9.58 -1.99
N ILE A 148 8.64 -10.91 -1.90
CA ILE A 148 9.85 -11.71 -1.68
C ILE A 148 10.87 -11.52 -2.81
N ARG A 149 10.40 -11.42 -4.04
CA ARG A 149 11.24 -11.32 -5.25
C ARG A 149 11.85 -9.93 -5.43
N ARG A 150 11.11 -8.87 -5.09
CA ARG A 150 11.40 -7.48 -5.49
C ARG A 150 11.85 -6.58 -4.34
N ALA A 151 11.31 -6.78 -3.14
CA ALA A 151 11.61 -5.89 -2.02
C ALA A 151 12.99 -6.16 -1.41
N PRO A 152 13.71 -5.12 -0.95
CA PRO A 152 14.95 -5.28 -0.20
C PRO A 152 14.76 -6.14 1.06
N LEU A 153 15.75 -6.98 1.37
CA LEU A 153 15.68 -7.91 2.52
C LEU A 153 15.44 -7.18 3.85
N SER A 154 15.99 -5.98 4.01
CA SER A 154 15.76 -5.12 5.18
C SER A 154 14.29 -4.73 5.34
N ASN A 155 13.62 -4.42 4.22
CA ASN A 155 12.22 -4.03 4.22
C ASN A 155 11.31 -5.22 4.51
N ILE A 156 11.64 -6.41 3.96
CA ILE A 156 10.94 -7.66 4.25
C ILE A 156 11.08 -8.03 5.73
N ALA A 157 12.31 -7.98 6.28
CA ALA A 157 12.54 -8.27 7.70
C ALA A 157 11.75 -7.33 8.60
N SER A 158 11.80 -6.02 8.29
CA SER A 158 11.03 -5.00 9.00
C SER A 158 9.52 -5.25 8.93
N PHE A 159 9.00 -5.60 7.75
CA PHE A 159 7.60 -5.96 7.55
C PHE A 159 7.22 -7.19 8.38
N LEU A 160 8.06 -8.21 8.44
CA LEU A 160 7.82 -9.40 9.24
C LEU A 160 8.03 -9.18 10.75
N GLY A 161 8.50 -7.99 11.17
CA GLY A 161 8.76 -7.66 12.57
C GLY A 161 9.95 -8.41 13.17
N ILE A 162 10.98 -8.72 12.36
CA ILE A 162 12.19 -9.45 12.75
C ILE A 162 13.46 -8.74 12.26
N SER A 163 14.63 -9.18 12.78
CA SER A 163 15.90 -8.69 12.25
C SER A 163 16.27 -9.35 10.91
N GLN A 164 17.15 -8.70 10.14
CA GLN A 164 17.65 -9.26 8.88
C GLN A 164 18.38 -10.59 9.10
N GLU A 165 19.13 -10.73 10.19
CA GLU A 165 19.84 -11.96 10.55
C GLU A 165 18.84 -13.10 10.82
N THR A 166 17.72 -12.79 11.49
CA THR A 166 16.64 -13.76 11.73
C THR A 166 16.01 -14.18 10.41
N LEU A 167 15.68 -13.22 9.53
CA LEU A 167 15.14 -13.53 8.21
C LEU A 167 16.12 -14.38 7.37
N SER A 168 17.41 -14.04 7.39
CA SER A 168 18.44 -14.83 6.70
C SER A 168 18.47 -16.27 7.20
N ARG A 169 18.42 -16.49 8.52
CA ARG A 169 18.36 -17.86 9.10
C ARG A 169 17.10 -18.62 8.68
N ILE A 170 15.95 -17.96 8.68
CA ILE A 170 14.69 -18.58 8.21
C ILE A 170 14.82 -19.02 6.75
N ARG A 171 15.35 -18.17 5.87
CA ARG A 171 15.53 -18.47 4.44
C ARG A 171 16.47 -19.63 4.16
N HIS A 172 17.47 -19.86 5.01
CA HIS A 172 18.39 -21.00 4.88
C HIS A 172 17.77 -22.35 5.26
N GLN A 173 16.58 -22.36 5.84
CA GLN A 173 15.87 -23.59 6.20
C GLN A 173 14.96 -24.11 5.06
N TRP A 174 14.89 -23.36 3.94
CA TRP A 174 14.06 -23.60 2.75
C TRP A 174 14.90 -23.54 1.48
#